data_5ac1df236d393a5b31a55f801beee6f8
#
_entry.id   5ac1df236d393a5b31a55f801beee6f8
#
_cell.length_a   1.000
_cell.length_b   1.000
_cell.length_c   1.000
_cell.angle_alpha   90.00
_cell.angle_beta   90.00
_cell.angle_gamma   90.00
#
_symmetry.space_group_name_H-M   'P 1'
#
loop_
_entity.id
_entity.type
_entity.pdbx_description
1 polymer ?
#
loop_
_entity_poly.entity_id
_entity_poly.type
_entity_poly.pdbx_seq_one_letter_code
_entity_poly.pdbx_strand_id
1 'polypeptide(L)'
;YAPDLILNNSTMVQCDIDADGLTIYDLSTTDAYFKSNDTNITKTIWHLSLTDAQNSSNAITNLTSFSNTSPNQVLYVKASSKYACSKIATVSLSTATTVVPSPSPIAICDEDAIQDGLHPFNLGTLVTPQLLNGLPSGLAADYYLSFADALVEKNKIGPIFTNTQAFQQTIYTRIKNGLDCYGITPVTLVVNTFDPVNFEEETTFLCSGSNLNLSVDSGFSSYLWNTGATTAAITVQQAGTYTITVTND
;
A
#
# COMPACT_ATOMS: atom_id res chain seq x y z
N TYR A 1 43.21 12.70 19.30
CA TYR A 1 42.96 12.35 17.88
C TYR A 1 41.46 12.22 17.67
N ALA A 2 40.92 12.99 16.75
CA ALA A 2 39.49 12.88 16.41
C ALA A 2 39.31 11.71 15.45
N PRO A 3 38.26 10.86 15.61
CA PRO A 3 38.00 9.78 14.67
C PRO A 3 37.60 10.35 13.30
N ASP A 4 37.99 9.65 12.24
CA ASP A 4 37.55 9.97 10.88
C ASP A 4 36.06 9.71 10.73
N LEU A 5 35.38 10.60 10.02
CA LEU A 5 33.94 10.43 9.73
C LEU A 5 33.74 9.32 8.70
N ILE A 6 32.81 8.42 9.00
CA ILE A 6 32.32 7.41 8.06
C ILE A 6 31.22 8.06 7.18
N LEU A 7 31.65 8.68 6.10
CA LEU A 7 30.77 9.28 5.11
C LEU A 7 31.21 8.80 3.71
N ASN A 8 30.42 7.98 3.07
CA ASN A 8 30.71 7.41 1.76
C ASN A 8 29.81 8.03 0.69
N ASN A 9 30.29 8.03 -0.54
CA ASN A 9 29.46 8.34 -1.69
C ASN A 9 28.31 7.33 -1.78
N SER A 10 27.14 7.80 -2.18
CA SER A 10 25.94 6.96 -2.30
C SER A 10 25.14 7.33 -3.55
N THR A 11 24.21 6.47 -3.88
CA THR A 11 23.20 6.71 -4.91
C THR A 11 21.82 6.67 -4.22
N MET A 12 20.94 7.49 -4.68
CA MET A 12 19.54 7.53 -4.25
C MET A 12 18.68 7.24 -5.47
N VAL A 13 17.88 6.18 -5.44
CA VAL A 13 17.03 5.77 -6.55
C VAL A 13 15.59 6.08 -6.22
N GLN A 14 14.98 6.96 -7.00
CA GLN A 14 13.57 7.35 -6.86
C GLN A 14 12.76 6.81 -8.03
N CYS A 15 11.46 6.58 -7.83
CA CYS A 15 10.56 6.23 -8.92
C CYS A 15 10.31 7.42 -9.84
N ASP A 16 10.24 7.09 -11.13
CA ASP A 16 9.97 8.05 -12.19
C ASP A 16 9.00 7.38 -13.17
N ILE A 17 7.82 7.97 -13.37
CA ILE A 17 6.74 7.35 -14.15
C ILE A 17 6.87 7.65 -15.63
N ASP A 18 7.19 8.88 -15.97
CA ASP A 18 7.25 9.35 -17.35
C ASP A 18 8.63 9.13 -17.99
N ALA A 19 9.57 8.59 -17.19
CA ALA A 19 10.91 8.21 -17.61
C ALA A 19 11.72 9.37 -18.22
N ASP A 20 11.44 10.61 -17.76
CA ASP A 20 12.21 11.78 -18.21
C ASP A 20 13.47 12.02 -17.37
N GLY A 21 13.68 11.24 -16.32
CA GLY A 21 14.79 11.33 -15.38
C GLY A 21 14.65 12.44 -14.33
N LEU A 22 13.48 13.07 -14.26
CA LEU A 22 13.16 14.12 -13.30
C LEU A 22 12.10 13.65 -12.32
N THR A 23 12.34 13.84 -11.02
CA THR A 23 11.39 13.43 -9.97
C THR A 23 11.66 14.19 -8.68
N ILE A 24 10.90 13.89 -7.64
CA ILE A 24 11.03 14.49 -6.31
C ILE A 24 11.70 13.51 -5.37
N TYR A 25 12.74 13.96 -4.69
CA TYR A 25 13.52 13.19 -3.71
C TYR A 25 13.27 13.71 -2.30
N ASP A 26 13.10 12.80 -1.34
CA ASP A 26 13.21 13.12 0.09
C ASP A 26 14.66 12.86 0.55
N LEU A 27 15.49 13.90 0.47
CA LEU A 27 16.90 13.82 0.87
C LEU A 27 17.06 13.60 2.37
N SER A 28 16.03 13.84 3.18
CA SER A 28 16.10 13.69 4.64
C SER A 28 16.25 12.22 5.06
N THR A 29 15.80 11.28 4.23
CA THR A 29 15.97 9.83 4.47
C THR A 29 17.43 9.43 4.40
N THR A 30 18.14 9.88 3.36
CA THR A 30 19.60 9.66 3.21
C THR A 30 20.39 10.43 4.26
N ASP A 31 19.95 11.63 4.63
CA ASP A 31 20.55 12.40 5.72
C ASP A 31 20.46 11.66 7.06
N ALA A 32 19.31 11.07 7.39
CA ALA A 32 19.13 10.24 8.55
C ALA A 32 20.01 8.97 8.51
N TYR A 33 20.14 8.35 7.33
CA TYR A 33 21.01 7.20 7.13
C TYR A 33 22.48 7.52 7.42
N PHE A 34 23.03 8.64 6.93
CA PHE A 34 24.39 9.05 7.22
C PHE A 34 24.63 9.24 8.72
N LYS A 35 23.71 9.88 9.43
CA LYS A 35 23.78 10.11 10.86
C LYS A 35 23.65 8.83 11.69
N SER A 36 22.87 7.87 11.23
CA SER A 36 22.74 6.56 11.89
C SER A 36 23.97 5.68 11.68
N ASN A 37 24.63 5.80 10.51
CA ASN A 37 25.82 5.02 10.17
C ASN A 37 27.09 5.51 10.90
N ASP A 38 27.15 6.80 11.24
CA ASP A 38 28.20 7.36 12.08
C ASP A 38 27.64 8.38 13.08
N THR A 39 27.56 7.98 14.34
CA THR A 39 27.04 8.81 15.44
C THR A 39 27.94 10.01 15.78
N ASN A 40 29.15 10.12 15.22
CA ASN A 40 29.99 11.30 15.33
C ASN A 40 29.53 12.43 14.40
N ILE A 41 28.71 12.14 13.39
CA ILE A 41 28.13 13.14 12.51
C ILE A 41 27.07 13.91 13.29
N THR A 42 27.34 15.16 13.59
CA THR A 42 26.40 16.04 14.32
C THR A 42 25.62 16.96 13.39
N LYS A 43 26.14 17.24 12.21
CA LYS A 43 25.54 18.14 11.23
C LYS A 43 25.84 17.69 9.81
N THR A 44 24.86 17.76 8.96
CA THR A 44 24.95 17.58 7.51
C THR A 44 24.40 18.80 6.80
N ILE A 45 25.01 19.22 5.71
CA ILE A 45 24.55 20.32 4.85
C ILE A 45 24.65 19.86 3.40
N TRP A 46 23.59 20.05 2.65
CA TRP A 46 23.47 19.64 1.26
C TRP A 46 23.71 20.80 0.30
N HIS A 47 24.39 20.55 -0.82
CA HIS A 47 24.78 21.57 -1.79
C HIS A 47 24.68 21.04 -3.23
N LEU A 48 24.48 21.97 -4.17
CA LEU A 48 24.42 21.66 -5.61
C LEU A 48 25.82 21.51 -6.24
N SER A 49 26.86 22.09 -5.62
CA SER A 49 28.23 22.05 -6.16
C SER A 49 29.25 21.71 -5.08
N LEU A 50 30.40 21.16 -5.51
CA LEU A 50 31.53 20.90 -4.63
C LEU A 50 32.06 22.21 -4.01
N THR A 51 32.13 23.28 -4.79
CA THR A 51 32.60 24.58 -4.33
C THR A 51 31.71 25.12 -3.21
N ASP A 52 30.38 25.02 -3.35
CA ASP A 52 29.44 25.42 -2.29
C ASP A 52 29.62 24.56 -1.03
N ALA A 53 29.80 23.27 -1.19
CA ALA A 53 30.02 22.35 -0.05
C ALA A 53 31.35 22.69 0.68
N GLN A 54 32.42 23.00 -0.05
CA GLN A 54 33.68 23.42 0.54
C GLN A 54 33.58 24.72 1.31
N ASN A 55 32.92 25.70 0.71
CA ASN A 55 32.73 27.03 1.29
C ASN A 55 31.56 27.14 2.28
N SER A 56 30.75 26.07 2.42
CA SER A 56 29.50 26.05 3.21
C SER A 56 28.53 27.17 2.80
N SER A 57 28.44 27.42 1.50
CA SER A 57 27.55 28.41 0.89
C SER A 57 26.38 27.75 0.13
N ASN A 58 25.34 28.48 -0.19
CA ASN A 58 24.24 28.06 -1.05
C ASN A 58 23.67 26.66 -0.67
N ALA A 59 23.36 26.49 0.61
CA ALA A 59 22.82 25.22 1.11
C ALA A 59 21.40 24.95 0.56
N ILE A 60 21.15 23.68 0.23
CA ILE A 60 19.79 23.20 -0.06
C ILE A 60 19.01 23.21 1.26
N THR A 61 17.90 23.94 1.32
CA THR A 61 17.11 24.10 2.55
C THR A 61 15.91 23.16 2.62
N ASN A 62 15.31 22.80 1.48
CA ASN A 62 14.18 21.87 1.41
C ASN A 62 14.70 20.46 1.11
N LEU A 63 14.93 19.68 2.15
CA LEU A 63 15.40 18.30 2.01
C LEU A 63 14.27 17.31 1.79
N THR A 64 13.03 17.63 2.19
CA THR A 64 11.91 16.69 2.13
C THR A 64 11.17 16.69 0.80
N SER A 65 11.52 17.60 -0.11
CA SER A 65 10.89 17.70 -1.44
C SER A 65 11.85 18.41 -2.39
N PHE A 66 12.93 17.71 -2.73
CA PHE A 66 13.94 18.21 -3.67
C PHE A 66 13.64 17.70 -5.08
N SER A 67 13.43 18.59 -6.03
CA SER A 67 13.31 18.23 -7.45
C SER A 67 14.68 18.35 -8.12
N ASN A 68 15.12 17.26 -8.76
CA ASN A 68 16.32 17.33 -9.59
C ASN A 68 16.06 18.15 -10.87
N THR A 69 17.09 18.76 -11.41
CA THR A 69 17.03 19.63 -12.61
C THR A 69 17.64 18.97 -13.84
N SER A 70 18.25 17.82 -13.67
CA SER A 70 18.78 17.00 -14.75
C SER A 70 18.82 15.53 -14.32
N PRO A 71 18.68 14.59 -15.27
CA PRO A 71 18.89 13.16 -14.99
C PRO A 71 20.28 12.90 -14.39
N ASN A 72 20.35 11.99 -13.41
CA ASN A 72 21.58 11.62 -12.73
C ASN A 72 22.34 12.79 -12.07
N GLN A 73 21.61 13.80 -11.61
CA GLN A 73 22.21 14.94 -10.91
C GLN A 73 22.99 14.48 -9.67
N VAL A 74 24.15 15.09 -9.45
CA VAL A 74 25.00 14.82 -8.29
C VAL A 74 24.87 15.95 -7.28
N LEU A 75 24.59 15.60 -6.04
CA LEU A 75 24.59 16.50 -4.89
C LEU A 75 25.82 16.27 -4.02
N TYR A 76 26.18 17.27 -3.22
CA TYR A 76 27.32 17.23 -2.31
C TYR A 76 26.84 17.40 -0.87
N VAL A 77 27.22 16.47 -0.01
CA VAL A 77 26.87 16.48 1.42
C VAL A 77 28.11 16.75 2.21
N LYS A 78 28.14 17.85 2.94
CA LYS A 78 29.16 18.16 3.93
C LYS A 78 28.69 17.70 5.31
N ALA A 79 29.33 16.68 5.86
CA ALA A 79 29.14 16.23 7.23
C ALA A 79 30.18 16.85 8.15
N SER A 80 29.77 17.22 9.36
CA SER A 80 30.65 17.77 10.40
C SER A 80 30.48 16.97 11.70
N SER A 81 31.60 16.75 12.38
CA SER A 81 31.63 16.09 13.68
C SER A 81 31.59 17.10 14.83
N LYS A 82 31.34 16.60 16.03
CA LYS A 82 31.50 17.37 17.27
C LYS A 82 32.93 17.88 17.51
N TYR A 83 33.94 17.35 16.80
CA TYR A 83 35.33 17.76 16.89
C TYR A 83 35.75 18.77 15.81
N ALA A 84 34.79 19.37 15.13
CA ALA A 84 34.96 20.32 14.01
C ALA A 84 35.66 19.71 12.75
N CYS A 85 35.87 18.39 12.71
CA CYS A 85 36.25 17.72 11.48
C CYS A 85 35.08 17.67 10.49
N SER A 86 35.36 17.83 9.20
CA SER A 86 34.35 17.72 8.17
C SER A 86 34.82 16.84 7.01
N LYS A 87 33.85 16.18 6.37
CA LYS A 87 34.03 15.36 5.18
C LYS A 87 32.93 15.67 4.19
N ILE A 88 33.25 15.59 2.90
CA ILE A 88 32.27 15.79 1.82
C ILE A 88 32.13 14.45 1.09
N ALA A 89 30.91 14.06 0.83
CA ALA A 89 30.55 12.94 -0.03
C ALA A 89 29.60 13.39 -1.15
N THR A 90 29.50 12.60 -2.19
CA THR A 90 28.55 12.78 -3.27
C THR A 90 27.34 11.87 -3.11
N VAL A 91 26.18 12.37 -3.48
CA VAL A 91 24.95 11.60 -3.63
C VAL A 91 24.47 11.75 -5.07
N SER A 92 24.49 10.66 -5.82
CA SER A 92 23.98 10.63 -7.19
C SER A 92 22.47 10.37 -7.13
N LEU A 93 21.69 11.23 -7.75
CA LEU A 93 20.25 11.06 -7.89
C LEU A 93 19.95 10.26 -9.16
N SER A 94 19.32 9.12 -9.01
CA SER A 94 18.97 8.22 -10.11
C SER A 94 17.50 7.89 -10.07
N THR A 95 16.91 7.49 -11.19
CA THR A 95 15.52 7.11 -11.29
C THR A 95 15.34 5.65 -11.66
N ALA A 96 14.29 5.02 -11.10
CA ALA A 96 13.82 3.70 -11.51
C ALA A 96 12.55 3.87 -12.35
N THR A 97 12.59 3.31 -13.54
CA THR A 97 11.48 3.30 -14.50
C THR A 97 10.79 1.94 -14.57
N THR A 98 10.98 1.09 -13.55
CA THR A 98 10.39 -0.24 -13.51
C THR A 98 8.88 -0.15 -13.41
N VAL A 99 8.20 -0.70 -14.41
CA VAL A 99 6.75 -0.86 -14.40
C VAL A 99 6.41 -2.13 -13.62
N VAL A 100 5.73 -1.96 -12.49
CA VAL A 100 5.18 -3.08 -11.73
C VAL A 100 3.72 -3.24 -12.11
N PRO A 101 3.32 -4.42 -12.65
CA PRO A 101 1.92 -4.65 -13.01
C PRO A 101 1.01 -4.52 -11.79
N SER A 102 -0.18 -3.92 -11.97
CA SER A 102 -1.21 -3.95 -10.94
C SER A 102 -1.69 -5.38 -10.74
N PRO A 103 -1.88 -5.83 -9.50
CA PRO A 103 -2.49 -7.12 -9.24
C PRO A 103 -3.97 -7.12 -9.64
N SER A 104 -4.58 -8.29 -9.67
CA SER A 104 -6.04 -8.39 -9.72
C SER A 104 -6.65 -7.65 -8.54
N PRO A 105 -7.87 -7.11 -8.66
CA PRO A 105 -8.55 -6.49 -7.53
C PRO A 105 -8.59 -7.41 -6.32
N ILE A 106 -8.31 -6.86 -5.15
CA ILE A 106 -8.37 -7.58 -3.88
C ILE A 106 -9.80 -7.47 -3.38
N ALA A 107 -10.58 -8.52 -3.57
CA ALA A 107 -11.98 -8.58 -3.19
C ALA A 107 -12.15 -9.33 -1.86
N ILE A 108 -12.98 -8.78 -0.97
CA ILE A 108 -13.45 -9.40 0.26
C ILE A 108 -14.95 -9.15 0.42
N CYS A 109 -15.61 -9.97 1.24
CA CYS A 109 -17.01 -9.73 1.58
C CYS A 109 -17.10 -8.82 2.81
N ASP A 110 -18.16 -8.02 2.85
CA ASP A 110 -18.58 -7.28 4.03
C ASP A 110 -19.27 -8.26 4.97
N GLU A 111 -18.56 -8.67 6.03
CA GLU A 111 -19.03 -9.74 6.92
C GLU A 111 -19.73 -9.18 8.18
N ASP A 112 -19.82 -7.86 8.32
CA ASP A 112 -20.48 -7.29 9.47
C ASP A 112 -21.99 -7.09 9.26
N ALA A 113 -22.71 -6.66 10.31
CA ALA A 113 -24.16 -6.50 10.26
C ALA A 113 -24.60 -5.26 9.45
N ILE A 114 -23.67 -4.39 9.06
CA ILE A 114 -23.93 -3.16 8.33
C ILE A 114 -23.23 -3.27 6.98
N GLN A 115 -23.97 -3.68 5.96
CA GLN A 115 -23.44 -3.88 4.60
C GLN A 115 -23.12 -2.52 3.94
N ASP A 116 -22.20 -1.75 4.54
CA ASP A 116 -21.89 -0.38 4.12
C ASP A 116 -20.72 -0.30 3.12
N GLY A 117 -20.11 -1.44 2.79
CA GLY A 117 -18.99 -1.52 1.86
C GLY A 117 -17.66 -1.06 2.47
N LEU A 118 -17.56 -1.01 3.81
CA LEU A 118 -16.33 -0.69 4.53
C LEU A 118 -15.82 -1.94 5.27
N HIS A 119 -14.56 -2.31 5.04
CA HIS A 119 -13.97 -3.50 5.66
C HIS A 119 -12.47 -3.33 5.93
N PRO A 120 -11.92 -3.87 7.04
CA PRO A 120 -10.49 -3.85 7.30
C PRO A 120 -9.74 -4.86 6.41
N PHE A 121 -8.84 -4.38 5.56
CA PHE A 121 -7.93 -5.19 4.75
C PHE A 121 -6.59 -5.40 5.46
N ASN A 122 -6.12 -6.64 5.52
CA ASN A 122 -4.74 -6.91 5.87
C ASN A 122 -3.88 -6.86 4.60
N LEU A 123 -3.34 -5.68 4.29
CA LEU A 123 -2.57 -5.43 3.08
C LEU A 123 -1.29 -6.29 3.02
N GLY A 124 -0.68 -6.58 4.18
CA GLY A 124 0.52 -7.40 4.26
C GLY A 124 0.30 -8.84 3.80
N THR A 125 -0.87 -9.41 4.05
CA THR A 125 -1.20 -10.80 3.69
C THR A 125 -1.96 -10.91 2.37
N LEU A 126 -2.78 -9.92 2.04
CA LEU A 126 -3.63 -9.96 0.84
C LEU A 126 -2.95 -9.35 -0.39
N VAL A 127 -2.21 -8.25 -0.22
CA VAL A 127 -1.64 -7.47 -1.32
C VAL A 127 -0.17 -7.81 -1.55
N THR A 128 0.67 -7.77 -0.49
CA THR A 128 2.13 -7.96 -0.62
C THR A 128 2.51 -9.23 -1.37
N PRO A 129 1.94 -10.43 -1.07
CA PRO A 129 2.34 -11.65 -1.76
C PRO A 129 2.03 -11.65 -3.25
N GLN A 130 0.91 -11.03 -3.66
CA GLN A 130 0.54 -10.93 -5.06
C GLN A 130 1.46 -9.96 -5.82
N LEU A 131 1.81 -8.82 -5.20
CA LEU A 131 2.67 -7.82 -5.80
C LEU A 131 4.12 -8.26 -5.94
N LEU A 132 4.64 -8.98 -4.95
CA LEU A 132 6.04 -9.41 -4.95
C LEU A 132 6.26 -10.74 -5.69
N ASN A 133 5.18 -11.42 -6.10
CA ASN A 133 5.29 -12.66 -6.86
C ASN A 133 5.99 -12.44 -8.21
N GLY A 134 7.07 -13.20 -8.44
CA GLY A 134 7.86 -13.07 -9.66
C GLY A 134 8.85 -11.89 -9.68
N LEU A 135 8.88 -11.05 -8.66
CA LEU A 135 9.89 -9.99 -8.50
C LEU A 135 11.14 -10.50 -7.76
N PRO A 136 12.27 -9.79 -7.84
CA PRO A 136 13.48 -10.13 -7.10
C PRO A 136 13.23 -10.25 -5.59
N SER A 137 13.96 -11.15 -4.93
CA SER A 137 13.89 -11.30 -3.48
C SER A 137 14.43 -10.07 -2.73
N GLY A 138 13.94 -9.85 -1.50
CA GLY A 138 14.41 -8.74 -0.65
C GLY A 138 13.65 -7.42 -0.83
N LEU A 139 12.67 -7.38 -1.74
CA LEU A 139 11.80 -6.22 -1.89
C LEU A 139 10.78 -6.14 -0.76
N ALA A 140 10.40 -4.92 -0.41
CA ALA A 140 9.35 -4.61 0.56
C ALA A 140 8.29 -3.69 -0.06
N ALA A 141 7.08 -3.74 0.50
CA ALA A 141 5.95 -2.94 0.04
C ALA A 141 5.48 -1.98 1.15
N ASP A 142 5.28 -0.72 0.80
CA ASP A 142 4.65 0.30 1.62
C ASP A 142 3.40 0.83 0.91
N TYR A 143 2.37 1.21 1.69
CA TYR A 143 1.05 1.54 1.16
C TYR A 143 0.68 2.98 1.42
N TYR A 144 -0.04 3.60 0.47
CA TYR A 144 -0.39 5.02 0.48
C TYR A 144 -1.76 5.24 -0.14
N LEU A 145 -2.44 6.32 0.25
CA LEU A 145 -3.74 6.69 -0.34
C LEU A 145 -3.61 7.43 -1.67
N SER A 146 -2.45 8.02 -1.95
CA SER A 146 -2.22 8.73 -3.21
C SER A 146 -0.88 8.35 -3.82
N PHE A 147 -0.79 8.50 -5.15
CA PHE A 147 0.47 8.35 -5.85
C PHE A 147 1.53 9.36 -5.38
N ALA A 148 1.12 10.61 -5.14
CA ALA A 148 2.02 11.67 -4.68
C ALA A 148 2.64 11.33 -3.32
N ASP A 149 1.85 10.78 -2.38
CA ASP A 149 2.36 10.33 -1.09
C ASP A 149 3.31 9.14 -1.23
N ALA A 150 2.99 8.19 -2.12
CA ALA A 150 3.85 7.04 -2.40
C ALA A 150 5.20 7.47 -3.01
N LEU A 151 5.19 8.53 -3.84
CA LEU A 151 6.40 9.05 -4.47
C LEU A 151 7.36 9.65 -3.43
N VAL A 152 6.85 10.44 -2.49
CA VAL A 152 7.65 11.13 -1.47
C VAL A 152 7.67 10.44 -0.11
N GLU A 153 7.14 9.21 -0.02
CA GLU A 153 7.08 8.37 1.19
C GLU A 153 6.41 9.04 2.41
N LYS A 154 5.38 9.88 2.15
CA LYS A 154 4.59 10.56 3.19
C LYS A 154 3.24 9.90 3.39
N ASN A 155 2.65 10.10 4.58
CA ASN A 155 1.30 9.64 4.90
C ASN A 155 1.10 8.13 4.64
N LYS A 156 2.11 7.31 4.95
CA LYS A 156 2.04 5.86 4.83
C LYS A 156 0.88 5.31 5.65
N ILE A 157 0.04 4.46 5.04
CA ILE A 157 -1.00 3.73 5.74
C ILE A 157 -0.45 2.44 6.35
N GLY A 158 -1.09 1.98 7.43
CA GLY A 158 -0.69 0.77 8.13
C GLY A 158 -0.96 -0.52 7.34
N PRO A 159 -0.41 -1.65 7.79
CA PRO A 159 -0.65 -2.96 7.16
C PRO A 159 -2.09 -3.45 7.33
N ILE A 160 -2.83 -2.96 8.32
CA ILE A 160 -4.27 -3.12 8.47
C ILE A 160 -4.90 -1.78 8.11
N PHE A 161 -5.74 -1.76 7.10
CA PHE A 161 -6.36 -0.56 6.56
C PHE A 161 -7.84 -0.79 6.28
N THR A 162 -8.72 0.00 6.89
CA THR A 162 -10.14 0.03 6.53
C THR A 162 -10.33 1.03 5.40
N ASN A 163 -10.95 0.61 4.29
CA ASN A 163 -11.24 1.51 3.19
C ASN A 163 -12.11 2.67 3.66
N THR A 164 -11.86 3.85 3.09
CA THR A 164 -12.58 5.10 3.40
C THR A 164 -13.56 5.49 2.30
N GLN A 165 -13.50 4.78 1.17
CA GLN A 165 -14.47 4.84 0.09
C GLN A 165 -15.19 3.51 0.06
N ALA A 166 -16.52 3.53 0.21
CA ALA A 166 -17.35 2.34 0.24
C ALA A 166 -17.25 1.55 -1.08
N PHE A 167 -17.33 0.23 -0.98
CA PHE A 167 -17.36 -0.76 -2.06
C PHE A 167 -16.06 -0.88 -2.86
N GLN A 168 -15.45 0.23 -3.26
CA GLN A 168 -14.22 0.18 -4.05
C GLN A 168 -13.31 1.37 -3.73
N GLN A 169 -12.03 1.09 -3.50
CA GLN A 169 -11.01 2.12 -3.28
C GLN A 169 -9.70 1.72 -3.95
N THR A 170 -9.05 2.69 -4.60
CA THR A 170 -7.67 2.51 -5.09
C THR A 170 -6.69 3.05 -4.05
N ILE A 171 -5.69 2.24 -3.74
CA ILE A 171 -4.50 2.62 -2.97
C ILE A 171 -3.26 2.47 -3.84
N TYR A 172 -2.15 3.03 -3.42
CA TYR A 172 -0.88 2.95 -4.14
C TYR A 172 0.15 2.23 -3.30
N THR A 173 0.84 1.29 -3.94
CA THR A 173 1.91 0.53 -3.30
C THR A 173 3.24 0.93 -3.88
N ARG A 174 4.15 1.40 -3.02
CA ARG A 174 5.55 1.62 -3.34
C ARG A 174 6.34 0.37 -2.99
N ILE A 175 6.98 -0.21 -3.98
CA ILE A 175 7.90 -1.33 -3.84
C ILE A 175 9.31 -0.77 -3.76
N LYS A 176 10.09 -1.24 -2.79
CA LYS A 176 11.42 -0.71 -2.51
C LYS A 176 12.43 -1.80 -2.19
N ASN A 177 13.70 -1.50 -2.47
CA ASN A 177 14.86 -2.26 -2.06
C ASN A 177 15.68 -1.39 -1.08
N GLY A 178 15.54 -1.64 0.22
CA GLY A 178 16.09 -0.74 1.22
C GLY A 178 15.49 0.66 1.14
N LEU A 179 16.29 1.68 0.80
CA LEU A 179 15.85 3.07 0.61
C LEU A 179 15.49 3.38 -0.84
N ASP A 180 15.86 2.51 -1.79
CA ASP A 180 15.67 2.74 -3.21
C ASP A 180 14.27 2.36 -3.68
N CYS A 181 13.67 3.19 -4.53
CA CYS A 181 12.43 2.85 -5.20
C CYS A 181 12.67 1.77 -6.25
N TYR A 182 11.83 0.73 -6.24
CA TYR A 182 11.76 -0.27 -7.30
C TYR A 182 10.64 0.05 -8.29
N GLY A 183 9.47 0.46 -7.77
CA GLY A 183 8.31 0.84 -8.58
C GLY A 183 7.12 1.24 -7.71
N ILE A 184 6.16 1.94 -8.31
CA ILE A 184 4.87 2.27 -7.68
C ILE A 184 3.75 1.73 -8.57
N THR A 185 2.76 1.06 -7.97
CA THR A 185 1.62 0.50 -8.67
C THR A 185 0.32 0.74 -7.91
N PRO A 186 -0.80 1.02 -8.60
CA PRO A 186 -2.11 1.06 -7.97
C PRO A 186 -2.61 -0.34 -7.62
N VAL A 187 -3.37 -0.43 -6.54
CA VAL A 187 -4.07 -1.64 -6.09
C VAL A 187 -5.52 -1.28 -5.84
N THR A 188 -6.43 -2.01 -6.45
CA THR A 188 -7.87 -1.84 -6.24
C THR A 188 -8.34 -2.78 -5.13
N LEU A 189 -8.92 -2.21 -4.08
CA LEU A 189 -9.60 -2.91 -3.00
C LEU A 189 -11.10 -2.91 -3.33
N VAL A 190 -11.76 -4.06 -3.17
CA VAL A 190 -13.19 -4.24 -3.42
C VAL A 190 -13.84 -4.87 -2.21
N VAL A 191 -14.92 -4.30 -1.73
CA VAL A 191 -15.78 -4.86 -0.68
C VAL A 191 -17.11 -5.24 -1.32
N ASN A 192 -17.37 -6.53 -1.37
CA ASN A 192 -18.63 -7.07 -1.86
C ASN A 192 -19.63 -7.15 -0.70
N THR A 193 -20.78 -6.56 -0.87
CA THR A 193 -21.89 -6.68 0.08
C THR A 193 -22.80 -7.82 -0.30
N PHE A 194 -23.40 -8.42 0.68
CA PHE A 194 -24.39 -9.46 0.52
C PHE A 194 -25.65 -9.02 1.27
N ASP A 195 -26.52 -8.34 0.57
CA ASP A 195 -27.83 -7.90 1.09
C ASP A 195 -28.93 -8.50 0.19
N PRO A 196 -29.22 -9.80 0.35
CA PRO A 196 -30.25 -10.45 -0.45
C PRO A 196 -31.63 -9.95 -0.01
N VAL A 197 -32.40 -9.45 -0.97
CA VAL A 197 -33.81 -9.08 -0.76
C VAL A 197 -34.58 -10.34 -0.35
N ASN A 198 -35.48 -10.23 0.64
CA ASN A 198 -36.30 -11.33 1.17
C ASN A 198 -35.50 -12.46 1.89
N PHE A 199 -34.42 -12.10 2.59
CA PHE A 199 -33.63 -13.06 3.41
C PHE A 199 -33.82 -12.80 4.90
N GLU A 200 -35.07 -12.59 5.33
CA GLU A 200 -35.41 -12.36 6.74
C GLU A 200 -35.99 -13.63 7.38
N GLU A 201 -35.87 -13.74 8.72
CA GLU A 201 -36.58 -14.78 9.45
C GLU A 201 -38.10 -14.56 9.36
N GLU A 202 -38.78 -15.43 8.66
CA GLU A 202 -40.24 -15.41 8.59
C GLU A 202 -40.84 -16.51 9.46
N THR A 203 -41.81 -16.13 10.27
CA THR A 203 -42.66 -17.09 10.97
C THR A 203 -44.01 -17.16 10.26
N THR A 204 -44.35 -18.32 9.71
CA THR A 204 -45.60 -18.55 9.03
C THR A 204 -46.33 -19.77 9.60
N PHE A 205 -47.63 -19.89 9.29
CA PHE A 205 -48.44 -20.98 9.81
C PHE A 205 -48.67 -22.06 8.74
N LEU A 206 -48.44 -23.31 9.13
CA LEU A 206 -48.76 -24.46 8.31
C LEU A 206 -49.93 -25.24 8.93
N CYS A 207 -51.07 -25.27 8.24
CA CYS A 207 -52.20 -26.04 8.66
C CYS A 207 -52.00 -27.57 8.44
N SER A 208 -52.51 -28.38 9.34
CA SER A 208 -52.38 -29.86 9.21
C SER A 208 -52.97 -30.34 7.89
N GLY A 209 -52.17 -31.09 7.13
CA GLY A 209 -52.53 -31.61 5.82
C GLY A 209 -52.38 -30.64 4.65
N SER A 210 -51.88 -29.42 4.89
CA SER A 210 -51.60 -28.45 3.85
C SER A 210 -50.11 -28.47 3.43
N ASN A 211 -49.80 -27.90 2.30
CA ASN A 211 -48.45 -27.67 1.80
C ASN A 211 -48.12 -26.18 1.96
N LEU A 212 -46.88 -25.89 2.34
CA LEU A 212 -46.31 -24.55 2.35
C LEU A 212 -45.13 -24.49 1.42
N ASN A 213 -45.07 -23.49 0.54
CA ASN A 213 -43.93 -23.23 -0.31
C ASN A 213 -43.05 -22.19 0.35
N LEU A 214 -41.77 -22.52 0.58
CA LEU A 214 -40.71 -21.63 1.07
C LEU A 214 -39.80 -21.32 -0.10
N SER A 215 -39.54 -20.04 -0.33
CA SER A 215 -38.69 -19.62 -1.44
C SER A 215 -37.81 -18.42 -1.06
N VAL A 216 -36.66 -18.34 -1.67
CA VAL A 216 -35.76 -17.20 -1.67
C VAL A 216 -35.57 -16.71 -3.11
N ASP A 217 -34.94 -15.53 -3.28
CA ASP A 217 -34.68 -14.99 -4.61
C ASP A 217 -33.88 -15.96 -5.50
N SER A 218 -34.20 -15.95 -6.79
CA SER A 218 -33.45 -16.71 -7.79
C SER A 218 -32.33 -15.83 -8.36
N GLY A 219 -31.10 -16.11 -8.03
CA GLY A 219 -29.96 -15.32 -8.55
C GLY A 219 -28.66 -15.67 -7.87
N PHE A 220 -28.72 -16.61 -6.93
CA PHE A 220 -27.54 -17.10 -6.26
C PHE A 220 -26.90 -18.25 -7.05
N SER A 221 -25.59 -18.40 -6.93
CA SER A 221 -24.80 -19.47 -7.60
C SER A 221 -25.17 -20.85 -7.06
N SER A 222 -25.55 -20.95 -5.77
CA SER A 222 -25.99 -22.20 -5.16
C SER A 222 -26.97 -21.99 -4.01
N TYR A 223 -27.72 -23.07 -3.71
CA TYR A 223 -28.71 -23.15 -2.64
C TYR A 223 -28.52 -24.45 -1.88
N LEU A 224 -28.63 -24.40 -0.56
CA LEU A 224 -28.62 -25.60 0.28
C LEU A 224 -29.54 -25.42 1.47
N TRP A 225 -30.69 -26.10 1.43
CA TRP A 225 -31.61 -26.18 2.55
C TRP A 225 -31.14 -27.22 3.58
N ASN A 226 -31.55 -27.06 4.85
CA ASN A 226 -31.30 -28.07 5.88
C ASN A 226 -32.00 -29.40 5.59
N THR A 227 -32.92 -29.43 4.63
CA THR A 227 -33.55 -30.66 4.09
C THR A 227 -32.67 -31.38 3.06
N GLY A 228 -31.55 -30.78 2.64
CA GLY A 228 -30.70 -31.28 1.56
C GLY A 228 -31.12 -30.86 0.16
N ALA A 229 -32.22 -30.10 0.00
CA ALA A 229 -32.63 -29.57 -1.29
C ALA A 229 -31.70 -28.44 -1.75
N THR A 230 -31.47 -28.34 -3.09
CA THR A 230 -30.55 -27.40 -3.73
C THR A 230 -31.27 -26.44 -4.70
N THR A 231 -32.55 -26.20 -4.49
CA THR A 231 -33.37 -25.33 -5.31
C THR A 231 -33.72 -24.04 -4.58
N ALA A 232 -34.02 -22.95 -5.30
CA ALA A 232 -34.43 -21.67 -4.70
C ALA A 232 -35.73 -21.77 -3.90
N ALA A 233 -36.51 -22.83 -4.09
CA ALA A 233 -37.79 -23.07 -3.39
C ALA A 233 -37.92 -24.54 -2.99
N ILE A 234 -38.61 -24.77 -1.86
CA ILE A 234 -38.99 -26.10 -1.38
C ILE A 234 -40.45 -26.08 -0.95
N THR A 235 -41.15 -27.23 -1.03
CA THR A 235 -42.46 -27.39 -0.49
C THR A 235 -42.43 -28.27 0.76
N VAL A 236 -42.93 -27.80 1.87
CA VAL A 236 -42.91 -28.49 3.17
C VAL A 236 -44.33 -28.85 3.61
N GLN A 237 -44.44 -29.96 4.34
CA GLN A 237 -45.71 -30.49 4.83
C GLN A 237 -45.75 -30.66 6.35
N GLN A 238 -44.62 -30.41 7.00
CA GLN A 238 -44.48 -30.53 8.45
C GLN A 238 -44.05 -29.18 9.03
N ALA A 239 -44.57 -28.86 10.19
CA ALA A 239 -44.09 -27.71 10.94
C ALA A 239 -42.68 -27.96 11.44
N GLY A 240 -41.82 -26.98 11.33
CA GLY A 240 -40.41 -27.05 11.73
C GLY A 240 -39.63 -25.81 11.36
N THR A 241 -38.37 -25.75 11.72
CA THR A 241 -37.42 -24.72 11.30
C THR A 241 -36.72 -25.17 10.01
N TYR A 242 -36.89 -24.38 8.97
CA TYR A 242 -36.21 -24.58 7.68
C TYR A 242 -35.19 -23.47 7.47
N THR A 243 -33.96 -23.87 7.26
CA THR A 243 -32.85 -22.95 7.00
C THR A 243 -32.28 -23.18 5.61
N ILE A 244 -31.85 -22.13 4.97
CA ILE A 244 -31.18 -22.19 3.67
C ILE A 244 -29.85 -21.46 3.75
N THR A 245 -28.82 -22.03 3.12
CA THR A 245 -27.57 -21.36 2.82
C THR A 245 -27.55 -21.07 1.33
N VAL A 246 -27.27 -19.81 0.96
CA VAL A 246 -27.08 -19.40 -0.43
C VAL A 246 -25.66 -18.88 -0.63
N THR A 247 -25.11 -19.06 -1.83
CA THR A 247 -23.76 -18.61 -2.17
C THR A 247 -23.82 -17.76 -3.42
N ASN A 248 -23.04 -16.68 -3.45
CA ASN A 248 -22.77 -15.90 -4.63
C ASN A 248 -21.29 -16.05 -4.99
N ASP A 249 -20.94 -16.04 -6.27
CA ASP A 249 -19.56 -16.12 -6.76
C ASP A 249 -18.84 -14.78 -6.61
#